data_06b5435eef3d30749789e74fe007605b
#
_entry.id   06b5435eef3d30749789e74fe007605b
#
_cell.length_a   1.000
_cell.length_b   1.000
_cell.length_c   1.000
_cell.angle_alpha   90.00
_cell.angle_beta   90.00
_cell.angle_gamma   90.00
#
_symmetry.space_group_name_H-M   'P 1'
#
loop_
_entity.id
_entity.type
_entity.pdbx_description
1 polymer ?
#
loop_
_entity_poly.entity_id
_entity_poly.type
_entity_poly.pdbx_seq_one_letter_code
_entity_poly.pdbx_strand_id
1 'polypeptide(L)'
;MNRKIPDKILEIVGNQSSYSNNVGMSDSEVLIYPDYVLKIQAESEETKNEKDIVAWLDGQVPVPGIPVYYVEDGTAYTLMTRITGKMLCDEEYLNNPKQLIRCVAEGLRTLWKVDVTKCPFRTSRLEERLKQARWNVENNLVDMENVETETFGEGGFRDPEELICWLEVNRPKEDIVFTHGDFCLPNVFVENNRTVSYTHLTLPTNRE
;
A
#
# COMPACT_ATOMS: atom_id res chain seq x y z
N MET A 1 10.46 -20.43 -13.99
CA MET A 1 11.41 -21.21 -13.16
C MET A 1 10.64 -21.72 -11.95
N ASN A 2 10.64 -23.04 -11.67
CA ASN A 2 10.03 -23.54 -10.43
C ASN A 2 10.95 -23.13 -9.26
N ARG A 3 10.67 -22.02 -8.60
CA ARG A 3 11.38 -21.59 -7.41
C ARG A 3 10.99 -22.51 -6.24
N LYS A 4 11.97 -23.03 -5.53
CA LYS A 4 11.69 -23.88 -4.36
C LYS A 4 11.13 -22.99 -3.24
N ILE A 5 9.97 -23.35 -2.71
CA ILE A 5 9.39 -22.67 -1.54
C ILE A 5 10.18 -23.09 -0.29
N PRO A 6 10.57 -22.12 0.57
CA PRO A 6 11.30 -22.42 1.81
C PRO A 6 10.57 -23.39 2.74
N ASP A 7 11.31 -24.26 3.39
CA ASP A 7 10.76 -25.32 4.26
C ASP A 7 9.90 -24.72 5.41
N LYS A 8 10.28 -23.54 5.95
CA LYS A 8 9.51 -22.81 6.97
C LYS A 8 8.08 -22.47 6.54
N ILE A 9 7.87 -22.24 5.25
CA ILE A 9 6.54 -21.96 4.69
C ILE A 9 5.79 -23.26 4.48
N LEU A 10 6.50 -24.29 3.95
CA LEU A 10 5.93 -25.61 3.73
C LEU A 10 5.46 -26.28 5.03
N GLU A 11 6.13 -26.02 6.16
CA GLU A 11 5.71 -26.50 7.48
C GLU A 11 4.33 -25.96 7.90
N ILE A 12 3.97 -24.74 7.46
CA ILE A 12 2.68 -24.11 7.80
C ILE A 12 1.60 -24.49 6.79
N VAL A 13 1.90 -24.36 5.48
CA VAL A 13 0.90 -24.61 4.45
C VAL A 13 0.68 -26.12 4.21
N GLY A 14 1.62 -26.96 4.65
CA GLY A 14 1.54 -28.43 4.53
C GLY A 14 1.45 -28.87 3.08
N ASN A 15 0.62 -29.89 2.83
CA ASN A 15 0.38 -30.46 1.49
C ASN A 15 -0.78 -29.76 0.76
N GLN A 16 -1.12 -28.53 1.13
CA GLN A 16 -2.17 -27.78 0.45
C GLN A 16 -1.75 -27.44 -0.98
N SER A 17 -2.69 -27.59 -1.92
CA SER A 17 -2.48 -27.13 -3.28
C SER A 17 -2.61 -25.61 -3.35
N SER A 18 -1.73 -24.97 -4.11
CA SER A 18 -1.81 -23.55 -4.42
C SER A 18 -2.10 -23.31 -5.89
N TYR A 19 -2.61 -22.14 -6.21
CA TYR A 19 -2.69 -21.62 -7.57
C TYR A 19 -2.06 -20.25 -7.64
N SER A 20 -1.43 -19.95 -8.77
CA SER A 20 -0.84 -18.62 -9.01
C SER A 20 -1.92 -17.62 -9.39
N ASN A 21 -1.85 -16.44 -8.83
CA ASN A 21 -2.68 -15.31 -9.22
C ASN A 21 -1.78 -14.15 -9.64
N ASN A 22 -1.82 -13.83 -10.92
CA ASN A 22 -1.03 -12.74 -11.51
C ASN A 22 -1.87 -11.45 -11.65
N VAL A 23 -2.88 -11.27 -10.81
CA VAL A 23 -3.69 -10.04 -10.79
C VAL A 23 -2.95 -8.98 -10.01
N GLY A 24 -2.18 -8.15 -10.70
CA GLY A 24 -1.45 -7.03 -10.12
C GLY A 24 -0.38 -6.52 -11.09
N MET A 25 -0.05 -5.23 -11.00
CA MET A 25 1.01 -4.59 -11.81
C MET A 25 2.40 -4.71 -11.17
N SER A 26 2.56 -5.51 -10.11
CA SER A 26 3.85 -5.70 -9.43
C SER A 26 4.57 -6.96 -9.95
N ASP A 27 5.90 -6.92 -10.00
CA ASP A 27 6.77 -8.06 -10.34
C ASP A 27 6.77 -9.16 -9.26
N SER A 28 5.74 -9.20 -8.41
CA SER A 28 5.61 -10.20 -7.35
C SER A 28 4.86 -11.43 -7.83
N GLU A 29 5.36 -12.61 -7.46
CA GLU A 29 4.64 -13.88 -7.61
C GLU A 29 3.72 -14.06 -6.41
N VAL A 30 2.43 -14.36 -6.65
CA VAL A 30 1.44 -14.59 -5.59
C VAL A 30 0.89 -16.00 -5.71
N LEU A 31 1.07 -16.80 -4.66
CA LEU A 31 0.51 -18.15 -4.53
C LEU A 31 -0.62 -18.13 -3.51
N ILE A 32 -1.80 -18.59 -3.92
CA ILE A 32 -2.99 -18.66 -3.06
C ILE A 32 -3.21 -20.10 -2.62
N TYR A 33 -3.19 -20.29 -1.31
CA TYR A 33 -3.57 -21.51 -0.61
C TYR A 33 -5.00 -21.38 -0.02
N PRO A 34 -5.64 -22.46 0.43
CA PRO A 34 -6.95 -22.38 1.07
C PRO A 34 -7.02 -21.37 2.23
N ASP A 35 -6.01 -21.37 3.10
CA ASP A 35 -5.99 -20.54 4.33
C ASP A 35 -4.92 -19.44 4.30
N TYR A 36 -4.05 -19.40 3.29
CA TYR A 36 -2.90 -18.49 3.22
C TYR A 36 -2.72 -17.90 1.82
N VAL A 37 -2.01 -16.79 1.79
CA VAL A 37 -1.47 -16.18 0.58
C VAL A 37 0.03 -16.00 0.76
N LEU A 38 0.82 -16.51 -0.16
CA LEU A 38 2.27 -16.32 -0.18
C LEU A 38 2.63 -15.32 -1.27
N LYS A 39 3.20 -14.20 -0.86
CA LYS A 39 3.78 -13.19 -1.76
C LYS A 39 5.29 -13.38 -1.81
N ILE A 40 5.84 -13.49 -3.02
CA ILE A 40 7.26 -13.70 -3.31
C ILE A 40 7.73 -12.54 -4.18
N GLN A 41 8.73 -11.79 -3.72
CA GLN A 41 9.23 -10.62 -4.43
C GLN A 41 10.70 -10.35 -4.07
N ALA A 42 11.36 -9.47 -4.79
CA ALA A 42 12.70 -9.02 -4.40
C ALA A 42 12.66 -8.38 -3.01
N GLU A 43 13.67 -8.67 -2.17
CA GLU A 43 13.81 -8.01 -0.88
C GLU A 43 14.10 -6.51 -1.12
N SER A 44 13.39 -5.67 -0.38
CA SER A 44 13.57 -4.22 -0.41
C SER A 44 13.19 -3.62 0.95
N GLU A 45 13.46 -2.35 1.14
CA GLU A 45 12.95 -1.62 2.31
C GLU A 45 11.41 -1.59 2.34
N GLU A 46 10.78 -1.56 1.17
CA GLU A 46 9.31 -1.59 1.05
C GLU A 46 8.72 -2.89 1.60
N THR A 47 9.34 -4.04 1.29
CA THR A 47 8.84 -5.33 1.77
C THR A 47 8.93 -5.45 3.30
N LYS A 48 9.97 -4.87 3.90
CA LYS A 48 10.13 -4.81 5.36
C LYS A 48 9.10 -3.87 5.97
N ASN A 49 8.94 -2.70 5.38
CA ASN A 49 7.99 -1.70 5.84
C ASN A 49 6.54 -2.21 5.76
N GLU A 50 6.15 -2.89 4.68
CA GLU A 50 4.82 -3.52 4.55
C GLU A 50 4.56 -4.47 5.72
N LYS A 51 5.51 -5.37 6.00
CA LYS A 51 5.42 -6.30 7.15
C LYS A 51 5.30 -5.55 8.48
N ASP A 52 6.12 -4.55 8.71
CA ASP A 52 6.17 -3.82 9.98
C ASP A 52 4.90 -2.98 10.20
N ILE A 53 4.33 -2.38 9.14
CA ILE A 53 3.06 -1.66 9.19
C ILE A 53 1.92 -2.62 9.53
N VAL A 54 1.83 -3.76 8.86
CA VAL A 54 0.77 -4.75 9.11
C VAL A 54 0.87 -5.24 10.56
N ALA A 55 2.07 -5.54 11.06
CA ALA A 55 2.28 -5.94 12.45
C ALA A 55 1.89 -4.85 13.45
N TRP A 56 2.14 -3.57 13.13
CA TRP A 56 1.75 -2.45 13.99
C TRP A 56 0.23 -2.21 13.98
N LEU A 57 -0.45 -2.45 12.86
CA LEU A 57 -1.89 -2.29 12.71
C LEU A 57 -2.70 -3.45 13.29
N ASP A 58 -2.05 -4.59 13.57
CA ASP A 58 -2.72 -5.76 14.13
C ASP A 58 -3.44 -5.40 15.44
N GLY A 59 -4.72 -5.77 15.52
CA GLY A 59 -5.60 -5.40 16.63
C GLY A 59 -6.16 -3.97 16.61
N GLN A 60 -5.69 -3.09 15.72
CA GLN A 60 -6.24 -1.74 15.54
C GLN A 60 -7.25 -1.67 14.40
N VAL A 61 -6.92 -2.29 13.28
CA VAL A 61 -7.79 -2.41 12.10
C VAL A 61 -7.68 -3.83 11.54
N PRO A 62 -8.67 -4.28 10.74
CA PRO A 62 -8.57 -5.57 10.09
C PRO A 62 -7.43 -5.60 9.07
N VAL A 63 -6.41 -6.40 9.33
CA VAL A 63 -5.28 -6.67 8.43
C VAL A 63 -5.00 -8.17 8.40
N PRO A 64 -4.36 -8.71 7.34
CA PRO A 64 -3.97 -10.10 7.33
C PRO A 64 -2.89 -10.35 8.40
N GLY A 65 -2.97 -11.48 9.09
CA GLY A 65 -1.84 -11.94 9.91
C GLY A 65 -0.66 -12.31 9.02
N ILE A 66 0.57 -12.10 9.50
CA ILE A 66 1.81 -12.51 8.81
C ILE A 66 2.52 -13.57 9.66
N PRO A 67 2.15 -14.86 9.53
CA PRO A 67 2.79 -15.94 10.29
C PRO A 67 4.26 -16.13 9.94
N VAL A 68 4.67 -15.82 8.69
CA VAL A 68 6.07 -15.91 8.27
C VAL A 68 6.44 -14.73 7.39
N TYR A 69 7.54 -14.09 7.74
CA TYR A 69 8.34 -13.26 6.84
C TYR A 69 9.75 -13.84 6.80
N TYR A 70 10.23 -14.23 5.64
CA TYR A 70 11.50 -14.89 5.46
C TYR A 70 12.23 -14.34 4.23
N VAL A 71 13.52 -14.13 4.37
CA VAL A 71 14.37 -13.63 3.28
C VAL A 71 15.46 -14.66 3.00
N GLU A 72 15.63 -15.01 1.74
CA GLU A 72 16.67 -15.91 1.25
C GLU A 72 17.13 -15.43 -0.13
N ASP A 73 18.44 -15.33 -0.31
CA ASP A 73 19.08 -14.94 -1.58
C ASP A 73 18.46 -13.70 -2.22
N GLY A 74 18.22 -12.63 -1.41
CA GLY A 74 17.64 -11.37 -1.87
C GLY A 74 16.16 -11.47 -2.28
N THR A 75 15.49 -12.57 -1.89
CA THR A 75 14.05 -12.76 -2.11
C THR A 75 13.32 -12.74 -0.78
N ALA A 76 12.28 -11.93 -0.69
CA ALA A 76 11.37 -11.90 0.44
C ALA A 76 10.15 -12.78 0.17
N TYR A 77 9.83 -13.63 1.15
CA TYR A 77 8.69 -14.51 1.21
C TYR A 77 7.78 -14.05 2.34
N THR A 78 6.61 -13.55 2.02
CA THR A 78 5.63 -13.10 3.01
C THR A 78 4.42 -14.02 2.96
N LEU A 79 4.28 -14.87 3.98
CA LEU A 79 3.09 -15.70 4.16
C LEU A 79 2.07 -14.93 4.98
N MET A 80 0.88 -14.74 4.43
CA MET A 80 -0.22 -14.00 5.05
C MET A 80 -1.43 -14.91 5.24
N THR A 81 -2.23 -14.68 6.25
CA THR A 81 -3.55 -15.33 6.37
C THR A 81 -4.44 -14.87 5.21
N ARG A 82 -5.16 -15.82 4.62
CA ARG A 82 -6.09 -15.50 3.54
C ARG A 82 -7.29 -14.77 4.08
N ILE A 83 -7.59 -13.64 3.44
CA ILE A 83 -8.78 -12.85 3.75
C ILE A 83 -9.98 -13.49 3.06
N THR A 84 -11.08 -13.58 3.80
CA THR A 84 -12.38 -13.99 3.31
C THR A 84 -13.12 -12.85 2.72
N GLY A 85 -13.60 -12.39 1.98
CA GLY A 85 -14.26 -11.16 1.50
C GLY A 85 -14.00 -10.96 0.01
N LYS A 86 -14.69 -10.00 -0.53
CA LYS A 86 -14.53 -9.57 -1.92
C LYS A 86 -13.84 -8.24 -1.98
N MET A 87 -13.03 -8.05 -3.01
CA MET A 87 -12.44 -6.74 -3.30
C MET A 87 -13.52 -5.73 -3.68
N LEU A 88 -13.34 -4.46 -3.36
CA LEU A 88 -14.29 -3.41 -3.79
C LEU A 88 -14.35 -3.22 -5.31
N CYS A 89 -13.41 -3.77 -6.06
CA CYS A 89 -13.46 -3.84 -7.53
C CYS A 89 -14.27 -5.04 -8.08
N ASP A 90 -14.87 -5.87 -7.23
CA ASP A 90 -15.79 -6.94 -7.67
C ASP A 90 -17.05 -6.35 -8.32
N GLU A 91 -17.60 -7.03 -9.31
CA GLU A 91 -18.78 -6.58 -10.06
C GLU A 91 -19.98 -6.30 -9.16
N GLU A 92 -20.14 -7.01 -8.05
CA GLU A 92 -21.21 -6.78 -7.07
C GLU A 92 -21.18 -5.34 -6.55
N TYR A 93 -20.00 -4.81 -6.25
CA TYR A 93 -19.83 -3.44 -5.75
C TYR A 93 -19.83 -2.41 -6.89
N LEU A 94 -19.18 -2.70 -8.00
CA LEU A 94 -19.14 -1.80 -9.17
C LEU A 94 -20.54 -1.54 -9.75
N ASN A 95 -21.40 -2.55 -9.72
CA ASN A 95 -22.81 -2.42 -10.16
C ASN A 95 -23.70 -1.75 -9.11
N ASN A 96 -23.20 -1.44 -7.91
CA ASN A 96 -23.94 -0.75 -6.85
C ASN A 96 -23.16 0.45 -6.29
N PRO A 97 -23.10 1.59 -7.03
CA PRO A 97 -22.29 2.75 -6.65
C PRO A 97 -22.57 3.30 -5.25
N LYS A 98 -23.81 3.26 -4.78
CA LYS A 98 -24.17 3.73 -3.45
C LYS A 98 -23.54 2.87 -2.34
N GLN A 99 -23.53 1.57 -2.55
CA GLN A 99 -22.92 0.63 -1.61
C GLN A 99 -21.40 0.75 -1.66
N LEU A 100 -20.82 0.83 -2.87
CA LEU A 100 -19.40 1.03 -3.08
C LEU A 100 -18.90 2.29 -2.34
N ILE A 101 -19.54 3.44 -2.55
CA ILE A 101 -19.15 4.70 -1.90
C ILE A 101 -19.24 4.58 -0.38
N ARG A 102 -20.28 3.90 0.14
CA ARG A 102 -20.41 3.66 1.58
C ARG A 102 -19.24 2.84 2.13
N CYS A 103 -18.90 1.72 1.48
CA CYS A 103 -17.79 0.87 1.91
C CYS A 103 -16.46 1.62 1.84
N VAL A 104 -16.19 2.37 0.77
CA VAL A 104 -15.00 3.23 0.65
C VAL A 104 -14.93 4.23 1.80
N ALA A 105 -16.02 4.95 2.07
CA ALA A 105 -16.06 5.96 3.13
C ALA A 105 -15.88 5.35 4.53
N GLU A 106 -16.47 4.20 4.79
CA GLU A 106 -16.31 3.48 6.06
C GLU A 106 -14.89 2.94 6.22
N GLY A 107 -14.30 2.40 5.15
CA GLY A 107 -12.91 1.95 5.14
C GLY A 107 -11.94 3.07 5.49
N LEU A 108 -12.05 4.22 4.83
CA LEU A 108 -11.23 5.41 5.13
C LEU A 108 -11.40 5.87 6.58
N ARG A 109 -12.65 5.98 7.07
CA ARG A 109 -12.91 6.38 8.45
C ARG A 109 -12.34 5.41 9.48
N THR A 110 -12.27 4.13 9.14
CA THR A 110 -11.65 3.11 10.00
C THR A 110 -10.16 3.35 10.12
N LEU A 111 -9.46 3.63 9.01
CA LEU A 111 -8.05 3.97 9.01
C LEU A 111 -7.76 5.28 9.75
N TRP A 112 -8.59 6.31 9.56
CA TRP A 112 -8.41 7.61 10.23
C TRP A 112 -8.62 7.58 11.74
N LYS A 113 -9.25 6.52 12.29
CA LYS A 113 -9.41 6.32 13.74
C LYS A 113 -8.24 5.60 14.39
N VAL A 114 -7.26 5.13 13.62
CA VAL A 114 -6.06 4.50 14.16
C VAL A 114 -5.31 5.49 15.03
N ASP A 115 -4.91 5.05 16.22
CA ASP A 115 -4.09 5.88 17.13
C ASP A 115 -2.66 6.01 16.59
N VAL A 116 -2.39 7.13 15.93
CA VAL A 116 -1.08 7.43 15.35
C VAL A 116 -0.04 7.96 16.34
N THR A 117 -0.40 8.16 17.61
CA THR A 117 0.52 8.72 18.62
C THR A 117 1.74 7.83 18.85
N LYS A 118 1.55 6.52 18.70
CA LYS A 118 2.59 5.48 18.86
C LYS A 118 3.07 4.92 17.51
N CYS A 119 2.70 5.54 16.41
CA CYS A 119 3.12 5.09 15.08
C CYS A 119 4.65 5.21 14.95
N PRO A 120 5.36 4.12 14.67
CA PRO A 120 6.81 4.16 14.50
C PRO A 120 7.23 4.81 13.18
N PHE A 121 6.30 4.97 12.25
CA PHE A 121 6.54 5.49 10.92
C PHE A 121 6.18 6.97 10.83
N ARG A 122 7.08 7.78 10.28
CA ARG A 122 6.91 9.25 10.17
C ARG A 122 7.13 9.81 8.76
N THR A 123 7.39 8.94 7.80
CA THR A 123 7.84 9.30 6.45
C THR A 123 6.82 10.02 5.57
N SER A 124 5.55 10.06 5.98
CA SER A 124 4.48 10.68 5.18
C SER A 124 4.07 12.09 5.62
N ARG A 125 4.79 12.70 6.57
CA ARG A 125 4.50 14.06 7.00
C ARG A 125 4.82 15.06 5.89
N LEU A 126 4.00 16.10 5.78
CA LEU A 126 4.16 17.14 4.78
C LEU A 126 5.57 17.73 4.75
N GLU A 127 6.16 17.94 5.94
CA GLU A 127 7.53 18.45 6.04
C GLU A 127 8.55 17.52 5.35
N GLU A 128 8.46 16.21 5.59
CA GLU A 128 9.39 15.24 4.98
C GLU A 128 9.15 15.12 3.47
N ARG A 129 7.89 15.16 3.04
CA ARG A 129 7.54 15.17 1.62
C ARG A 129 8.07 16.42 0.91
N LEU A 130 7.94 17.59 1.52
CA LEU A 130 8.47 18.83 0.94
C LEU A 130 10.00 18.81 0.87
N LYS A 131 10.68 18.29 1.90
CA LYS A 131 12.15 18.11 1.86
C LYS A 131 12.57 17.20 0.69
N GLN A 132 11.87 16.08 0.52
CA GLN A 132 12.16 15.17 -0.59
C GLN A 132 11.87 15.80 -1.95
N ALA A 133 10.72 16.49 -2.08
CA ALA A 133 10.37 17.18 -3.31
C ALA A 133 11.40 18.28 -3.65
N ARG A 134 11.84 19.06 -2.65
CA ARG A 134 12.91 20.04 -2.82
C ARG A 134 14.20 19.39 -3.32
N TRP A 135 14.60 18.29 -2.68
CA TRP A 135 15.79 17.55 -3.08
C TRP A 135 15.69 17.02 -4.54
N ASN A 136 14.52 16.51 -4.94
CA ASN A 136 14.28 16.05 -6.31
C ASN A 136 14.42 17.21 -7.32
N VAL A 137 13.87 18.38 -7.01
CA VAL A 137 13.99 19.57 -7.87
C VAL A 137 15.44 20.01 -7.99
N GLU A 138 16.17 20.12 -6.88
CA GLU A 138 17.58 20.53 -6.84
C GLU A 138 18.51 19.57 -7.60
N ASN A 139 18.12 18.28 -7.66
CA ASN A 139 18.92 17.25 -8.36
C ASN A 139 18.39 16.91 -9.77
N ASN A 140 17.43 17.69 -10.30
CA ASN A 140 16.84 17.50 -11.63
C ASN A 140 16.20 16.10 -11.81
N LEU A 141 15.56 15.58 -10.76
CA LEU A 141 14.89 14.27 -10.77
C LEU A 141 13.38 14.36 -11.04
N VAL A 142 12.86 15.54 -11.36
CA VAL A 142 11.46 15.71 -11.73
C VAL A 142 11.26 15.21 -13.15
N ASP A 143 10.37 14.23 -13.33
CA ASP A 143 10.00 13.71 -14.65
C ASP A 143 9.08 14.70 -15.36
N MET A 144 9.70 15.56 -16.18
CA MET A 144 8.98 16.59 -16.93
C MET A 144 8.20 16.05 -18.14
N GLU A 145 8.45 14.81 -18.56
CA GLU A 145 7.76 14.19 -19.69
C GLU A 145 6.40 13.62 -19.31
N ASN A 146 6.23 13.23 -18.03
CA ASN A 146 5.02 12.60 -17.51
C ASN A 146 4.23 13.50 -16.53
N VAL A 147 4.46 14.82 -16.53
CA VAL A 147 3.64 15.75 -15.75
C VAL A 147 2.26 15.91 -16.39
N GLU A 148 1.25 16.12 -15.54
CA GLU A 148 -0.09 16.43 -16.01
C GLU A 148 -0.11 17.74 -16.81
N THR A 149 -0.91 17.76 -17.87
CA THR A 149 -1.16 18.96 -18.65
C THR A 149 -1.63 20.08 -17.71
N GLU A 150 -1.16 21.30 -17.92
CA GLU A 150 -1.49 22.49 -17.10
C GLU A 150 -0.77 22.59 -15.74
N THR A 151 0.05 21.60 -15.35
CA THR A 151 0.88 21.75 -14.14
C THR A 151 1.91 22.86 -14.33
N PHE A 152 2.55 22.89 -15.48
CA PHE A 152 3.53 23.91 -15.85
C PHE A 152 3.11 24.63 -17.16
N GLY A 153 3.54 25.88 -17.33
CA GLY A 153 3.24 26.68 -18.51
C GLY A 153 2.08 27.66 -18.30
N GLU A 154 1.32 27.94 -19.37
CA GLU A 154 0.25 28.93 -19.34
C GLU A 154 -0.89 28.49 -18.39
N GLY A 155 -1.11 29.25 -17.33
CA GLY A 155 -2.13 28.94 -16.30
C GLY A 155 -1.63 28.10 -15.14
N GLY A 156 -0.44 27.48 -15.24
CA GLY A 156 0.22 26.71 -14.20
C GLY A 156 1.44 27.42 -13.61
N PHE A 157 2.29 26.66 -12.95
CA PHE A 157 3.58 27.13 -12.47
C PHE A 157 4.58 27.21 -13.64
N ARG A 158 5.53 28.12 -13.56
CA ARG A 158 6.56 28.28 -14.60
C ARG A 158 7.44 27.04 -14.70
N ASP A 159 7.84 26.48 -13.56
CA ASP A 159 8.79 25.36 -13.43
C ASP A 159 8.64 24.66 -12.05
N PRO A 160 9.29 23.50 -11.84
CA PRO A 160 9.26 22.79 -10.57
C PRO A 160 9.78 23.62 -9.38
N GLU A 161 10.72 24.53 -9.60
CA GLU A 161 11.27 25.40 -8.55
C GLU A 161 10.20 26.38 -8.03
N GLU A 162 9.43 26.98 -8.92
CA GLU A 162 8.33 27.86 -8.53
C GLU A 162 7.23 27.10 -7.77
N LEU A 163 6.89 25.89 -8.23
CA LEU A 163 5.90 25.03 -7.57
C LEU A 163 6.34 24.67 -6.15
N ILE A 164 7.58 24.21 -5.97
CA ILE A 164 8.03 23.79 -4.63
C ILE A 164 8.14 25.00 -3.69
N CYS A 165 8.59 26.16 -4.16
CA CYS A 165 8.60 27.40 -3.38
C CYS A 165 7.18 27.78 -2.95
N TRP A 166 6.21 27.68 -3.84
CA TRP A 166 4.82 27.97 -3.52
C TRP A 166 4.26 27.00 -2.46
N LEU A 167 4.53 25.68 -2.60
CA LEU A 167 4.10 24.68 -1.63
C LEU A 167 4.71 24.91 -0.25
N GLU A 168 5.97 25.30 -0.17
CA GLU A 168 6.66 25.58 1.09
C GLU A 168 6.06 26.78 1.83
N VAL A 169 5.62 27.80 1.09
CA VAL A 169 4.99 29.00 1.66
C VAL A 169 3.52 28.76 2.03
N ASN A 170 2.81 27.98 1.21
CA ASN A 170 1.37 27.75 1.35
C ASN A 170 1.03 26.44 2.07
N ARG A 171 1.82 26.04 3.07
CA ARG A 171 1.62 24.81 3.82
C ARG A 171 0.25 24.80 4.52
N PRO A 172 -0.61 23.80 4.27
CA PRO A 172 -1.83 23.64 5.04
C PRO A 172 -1.50 23.19 6.48
N LYS A 173 -2.44 23.43 7.39
CA LYS A 173 -2.39 22.79 8.69
C LYS A 173 -2.66 21.29 8.51
N GLU A 174 -1.74 20.45 8.98
CA GLU A 174 -1.90 18.99 8.91
C GLU A 174 -2.91 18.50 9.97
N ASP A 175 -3.79 17.63 9.54
CA ASP A 175 -4.58 16.75 10.42
C ASP A 175 -4.00 15.34 10.27
N ILE A 176 -3.24 14.91 11.28
CA ILE A 176 -2.42 13.70 11.19
C ILE A 176 -3.29 12.48 11.47
N VAL A 177 -3.52 11.70 10.43
CA VAL A 177 -4.25 10.43 10.47
C VAL A 177 -3.43 9.33 9.81
N PHE A 178 -3.76 8.07 10.09
CA PHE A 178 -3.18 6.98 9.33
C PHE A 178 -3.81 6.92 7.93
N THR A 179 -2.97 6.83 6.91
CA THR A 179 -3.39 6.66 5.52
C THR A 179 -2.84 5.37 4.95
N HIS A 180 -3.57 4.75 4.04
CA HIS A 180 -3.18 3.49 3.41
C HIS A 180 -1.94 3.61 2.51
N GLY A 181 -1.73 4.76 1.91
CA GLY A 181 -0.68 4.97 0.90
C GLY A 181 -1.13 4.63 -0.52
N ASP A 182 -1.91 3.56 -0.70
CA ASP A 182 -2.51 3.14 -1.98
C ASP A 182 -3.94 2.62 -1.76
N PHE A 183 -4.84 3.51 -1.36
CA PHE A 183 -6.25 3.17 -1.10
C PHE A 183 -7.04 3.07 -2.39
N CYS A 184 -6.85 1.99 -3.12
CA CYS A 184 -7.60 1.65 -4.32
C CYS A 184 -8.55 0.48 -4.08
N LEU A 185 -9.54 0.29 -4.96
CA LEU A 185 -10.60 -0.70 -4.78
C LEU A 185 -10.09 -2.14 -4.64
N PRO A 186 -9.05 -2.60 -5.36
CA PRO A 186 -8.49 -3.93 -5.20
C PRO A 186 -7.84 -4.19 -3.83
N ASN A 187 -7.41 -3.13 -3.14
CA ASN A 187 -6.69 -3.23 -1.86
C ASN A 187 -7.61 -3.23 -0.64
N VAL A 188 -8.94 -3.13 -0.84
CA VAL A 188 -9.94 -3.11 0.23
C VAL A 188 -10.86 -4.30 0.09
N PHE A 189 -10.87 -5.16 1.11
CA PHE A 189 -11.72 -6.35 1.16
C PHE A 189 -12.93 -6.09 2.06
N VAL A 190 -14.08 -6.50 1.57
CA VAL A 190 -15.38 -6.27 2.21
C VAL A 190 -16.18 -7.56 2.30
N GLU A 191 -16.78 -7.81 3.43
CA GLU A 191 -17.74 -8.89 3.66
C GLU A 191 -18.95 -8.33 4.41
N ASN A 192 -20.16 -8.65 3.96
CA ASN A 192 -21.41 -8.15 4.56
C ASN A 192 -21.40 -6.61 4.73
N ASN A 193 -20.91 -5.88 3.73
CA ASN A 193 -20.78 -4.41 3.70
C ASN A 193 -19.87 -3.81 4.78
N ARG A 194 -18.98 -4.59 5.35
CA ARG A 194 -17.95 -4.12 6.30
C ARG A 194 -16.56 -4.43 5.78
N THR A 195 -15.67 -3.50 5.93
CA THR A 195 -14.25 -3.76 5.62
C THR A 195 -13.72 -4.83 6.55
N VAL A 196 -13.22 -5.90 5.95
CA VAL A 196 -12.64 -7.06 6.67
C VAL A 196 -11.13 -7.13 6.52
N SER A 197 -10.55 -6.39 5.58
CA SER A 197 -9.10 -6.23 5.51
C SER A 197 -8.66 -5.15 4.53
N TYR A 198 -7.40 -4.76 4.68
CA TYR A 198 -6.63 -3.95 3.74
C TYR A 198 -5.38 -4.70 3.36
N THR A 199 -5.02 -4.66 2.07
CA THR A 199 -3.79 -5.26 1.53
C THR A 199 -2.92 -4.19 0.90
N HIS A 200 -1.64 -4.48 0.66
CA HIS A 200 -0.69 -3.52 0.09
C HIS A 200 -0.64 -2.18 0.86
N LEU A 201 -0.62 -2.28 2.19
CA LEU A 201 -0.37 -1.14 3.06
C LEU A 201 1.06 -0.69 2.83
N THR A 202 1.24 0.38 2.10
CA THR A 202 2.56 0.96 1.86
C THR A 202 2.69 2.23 2.67
N LEU A 203 3.83 2.37 3.36
CA LEU A 203 4.29 3.72 3.66
C LEU A 203 4.46 4.39 2.30
N PRO A 204 4.11 5.68 2.15
CA PRO A 204 4.47 6.39 0.95
C PRO A 204 6.00 6.38 0.83
N THR A 205 6.47 5.34 0.19
CA THR A 205 7.82 5.25 -0.33
C THR A 205 7.86 6.14 -1.55
N ASN A 206 9.01 6.75 -1.77
CA ASN A 206 9.29 7.51 -2.97
C ASN A 206 9.08 6.63 -4.20
N ARG A 207 7.84 6.51 -4.67
CA ARG A 207 7.61 6.18 -6.06
C ARG A 207 7.86 7.48 -6.81
N GLU A 208 8.93 7.40 -7.53
CA GLU A 208 9.36 8.40 -8.50
C GLU A 208 8.23 8.87 -9.39
#